data_d77d3a2c28ebceb85398e1f56f490908
#
_entry.id   d77d3a2c28ebceb85398e1f56f490908
#
_cell.length_a   1.000
_cell.length_b   1.000
_cell.length_c   1.000
_cell.angle_alpha   90.00
_cell.angle_beta   90.00
_cell.angle_gamma   90.00
#
_symmetry.space_group_name_H-M   'P 1'
#
loop_
_entity.id
_entity.type
_entity.pdbx_description
1 polymer ?
#
loop_
_entity_poly.entity_id
_entity_poly.type
_entity_poly.pdbx_seq_one_letter_code
_entity_poly.pdbx_strand_id
1 'polypeptide(L)'
;RTAYELVHSEAEKAFGCGDIFMEKYLVEPKHIEVQILADQHGNVYHLGERDCSLQRRYQKVVEFAPAWSVPQETVEALRRDAVKIARSVGYVSAGTVEFLVDKNGGYYFIEMNPRIQVEHTVTEMVTGVDIVRGQILIAAGYPLSHPEIGLSRQEDVHVDGYAIQCRVTTEDPANNFAPDNGKITAYSSSGGFGVRLDGGNADVGTVISPYYDSLLVKVTSWDRTFAAACRKSARAIN
;
A
#
# COMPACT_ATOMS: atom_id res chain seq x y z
N ARG A 1 -14.81 32.45 -1.43
CA ARG A 1 -14.42 33.22 -2.63
C ARG A 1 -12.89 33.27 -2.72
N THR A 2 -12.22 33.70 -1.68
CA THR A 2 -10.74 33.79 -1.62
C THR A 2 -10.02 32.44 -1.85
N ALA A 3 -10.55 31.34 -1.28
CA ALA A 3 -9.98 30.00 -1.49
C ALA A 3 -10.13 29.54 -2.95
N TYR A 4 -11.25 29.84 -3.62
CA TYR A 4 -11.44 29.54 -5.02
C TYR A 4 -10.42 30.27 -5.91
N GLU A 5 -10.25 31.57 -5.70
CA GLU A 5 -9.33 32.40 -6.48
C GLU A 5 -7.87 31.94 -6.32
N LEU A 6 -7.49 31.51 -5.09
CA LEU A 6 -6.17 30.96 -4.80
C LEU A 6 -5.95 29.64 -5.56
N VAL A 7 -6.85 28.67 -5.41
CA VAL A 7 -6.71 27.34 -6.04
C VAL A 7 -6.76 27.46 -7.56
N HIS A 8 -7.62 28.31 -8.11
CA HIS A 8 -7.66 28.58 -9.55
C HIS A 8 -6.30 29.11 -10.07
N SER A 9 -5.73 30.10 -9.37
CA SER A 9 -4.42 30.66 -9.75
C SER A 9 -3.28 29.65 -9.62
N GLU A 10 -3.31 28.78 -8.61
CA GLU A 10 -2.34 27.70 -8.45
C GLU A 10 -2.48 26.65 -9.56
N ALA A 11 -3.71 26.25 -9.90
CA ALA A 11 -3.97 25.30 -10.98
C ALA A 11 -3.49 25.86 -12.33
N GLU A 12 -3.78 27.11 -12.63
CA GLU A 12 -3.33 27.76 -13.86
C GLU A 12 -1.79 27.83 -13.97
N LYS A 13 -1.10 28.12 -12.86
CA LYS A 13 0.37 28.14 -12.83
C LYS A 13 1.00 26.78 -12.97
N ALA A 14 0.38 25.75 -12.35
CA ALA A 14 0.95 24.40 -12.31
C ALA A 14 0.65 23.58 -13.58
N PHE A 15 -0.55 23.76 -14.15
CA PHE A 15 -1.08 22.91 -15.22
C PHE A 15 -1.41 23.66 -16.51
N GLY A 16 -1.31 25.00 -16.53
CA GLY A 16 -1.74 25.81 -17.67
C GLY A 16 -3.25 25.85 -17.90
N CYS A 17 -4.04 25.41 -16.92
CA CYS A 17 -5.48 25.36 -16.92
C CYS A 17 -6.01 25.69 -15.51
N GLY A 18 -6.89 26.66 -15.39
CA GLY A 18 -7.48 27.08 -14.12
C GLY A 18 -8.75 26.33 -13.73
N ASP A 19 -9.13 25.28 -14.47
CA ASP A 19 -10.33 24.50 -14.14
C ASP A 19 -10.15 23.75 -12.82
N ILE A 20 -11.12 23.90 -11.93
CA ILE A 20 -11.15 23.26 -10.63
C ILE A 20 -12.51 22.64 -10.37
N PHE A 21 -12.53 21.57 -9.59
CA PHE A 21 -13.77 20.95 -9.14
C PHE A 21 -13.78 20.84 -7.60
N MET A 22 -14.95 20.62 -7.04
CA MET A 22 -15.14 20.48 -5.61
C MET A 22 -15.62 19.06 -5.29
N GLU A 23 -14.99 18.45 -4.29
CA GLU A 23 -15.41 17.16 -3.76
C GLU A 23 -15.88 17.30 -2.32
N LYS A 24 -16.68 16.33 -1.88
CA LYS A 24 -17.09 16.25 -0.47
C LYS A 24 -15.87 15.95 0.40
N TYR A 25 -15.58 16.80 1.36
CA TYR A 25 -14.55 16.54 2.36
C TYR A 25 -15.04 15.51 3.38
N LEU A 26 -14.28 14.44 3.55
CA LEU A 26 -14.53 13.44 4.57
C LEU A 26 -13.65 13.72 5.79
N VAL A 27 -14.28 13.82 6.96
CA VAL A 27 -13.57 14.11 8.22
C VAL A 27 -13.03 12.82 8.81
N GLU A 28 -11.71 12.76 9.02
CA GLU A 28 -11.00 11.63 9.63
C GLU A 28 -11.35 10.26 9.01
N PRO A 29 -11.33 10.12 7.67
CA PRO A 29 -11.64 8.85 7.05
C PRO A 29 -10.50 7.86 7.28
N LYS A 30 -10.82 6.56 7.22
CA LYS A 30 -9.82 5.51 7.02
C LYS A 30 -9.48 5.41 5.55
N HIS A 31 -8.21 5.22 5.25
CA HIS A 31 -7.72 4.92 3.91
C HIS A 31 -7.56 3.40 3.79
N ILE A 32 -8.50 2.77 3.11
CA ILE A 32 -8.52 1.32 2.91
C ILE A 32 -8.33 1.02 1.43
N GLU A 33 -7.48 0.06 1.14
CA GLU A 33 -7.17 -0.31 -0.23
C GLU A 33 -7.27 -1.83 -0.42
N VAL A 34 -7.68 -2.25 -1.61
CA VAL A 34 -7.85 -3.67 -1.96
C VAL A 34 -6.84 -4.05 -3.03
N GLN A 35 -6.02 -5.07 -2.73
CA GLN A 35 -5.07 -5.61 -3.67
C GLN A 35 -5.78 -6.49 -4.70
N ILE A 36 -5.57 -6.18 -5.97
CA ILE A 36 -6.04 -6.96 -7.12
C ILE A 36 -4.86 -7.71 -7.74
N LEU A 37 -5.14 -8.93 -8.19
CA LEU A 37 -4.29 -9.68 -9.10
C LEU A 37 -5.18 -10.28 -10.19
N ALA A 38 -4.84 -10.03 -11.45
CA ALA A 38 -5.64 -10.42 -12.60
C ALA A 38 -4.77 -10.94 -13.74
N ASP A 39 -5.22 -11.98 -14.45
CA ASP A 39 -4.51 -12.56 -15.58
C ASP A 39 -5.12 -12.15 -16.95
N GLN A 40 -4.47 -12.61 -18.03
CA GLN A 40 -4.91 -12.38 -19.40
C GLN A 40 -6.09 -13.29 -19.82
N HIS A 41 -6.51 -14.23 -18.94
CA HIS A 41 -7.56 -15.21 -19.21
C HIS A 41 -8.90 -14.79 -18.59
N GLY A 42 -8.98 -13.58 -18.01
CA GLY A 42 -10.20 -13.02 -17.41
C GLY A 42 -10.42 -13.37 -15.94
N ASN A 43 -9.46 -14.04 -15.31
CA ASN A 43 -9.51 -14.24 -13.86
C ASN A 43 -9.08 -12.98 -13.14
N VAL A 44 -9.90 -12.52 -12.20
CA VAL A 44 -9.65 -11.33 -11.36
C VAL A 44 -9.98 -11.69 -9.93
N TYR A 45 -8.97 -11.68 -9.05
CA TYR A 45 -9.13 -11.95 -7.63
C TYR A 45 -8.60 -10.79 -6.79
N HIS A 46 -9.22 -10.60 -5.62
CA HIS A 46 -8.63 -9.74 -4.59
C HIS A 46 -7.76 -10.58 -3.65
N LEU A 47 -6.66 -10.01 -3.17
CA LEU A 47 -5.78 -10.60 -2.17
C LEU A 47 -6.00 -10.02 -0.77
N GLY A 48 -7.21 -9.54 -0.48
CA GLY A 48 -7.54 -8.85 0.75
C GLY A 48 -7.28 -7.35 0.68
N GLU A 49 -7.50 -6.71 1.81
CA GLU A 49 -7.36 -5.27 1.98
C GLU A 49 -6.23 -4.91 2.95
N ARG A 50 -5.78 -3.65 2.83
CA ARG A 50 -4.83 -3.00 3.72
C ARG A 50 -5.44 -1.75 4.33
N ASP A 51 -5.09 -1.45 5.56
CA ASP A 51 -5.35 -0.15 6.18
C ASP A 51 -4.09 0.71 6.08
N CYS A 52 -4.20 1.82 5.37
CA CYS A 52 -3.14 2.80 5.12
C CYS A 52 -3.45 4.15 5.75
N SER A 53 -4.25 4.18 6.81
CA SER A 53 -4.73 5.42 7.44
C SER A 53 -3.64 6.17 8.22
N LEU A 54 -2.57 5.49 8.64
CA LEU A 54 -1.46 6.12 9.35
C LEU A 54 -0.55 6.84 8.35
N GLN A 55 -0.82 8.12 8.17
CA GLN A 55 -0.15 8.97 7.19
C GLN A 55 0.43 10.21 7.87
N ARG A 56 1.48 10.75 7.26
CA ARG A 56 2.02 12.07 7.57
C ARG A 56 1.99 12.92 6.30
N ARG A 57 1.25 14.03 6.31
CA ARG A 57 1.09 14.92 5.13
C ARG A 57 0.67 14.15 3.87
N TYR A 58 -0.33 13.28 4.02
CA TYR A 58 -0.85 12.42 2.95
C TYR A 58 0.13 11.38 2.40
N GLN A 59 1.27 11.18 3.05
CA GLN A 59 2.18 10.06 2.78
C GLN A 59 1.94 8.93 3.77
N LYS A 60 1.75 7.72 3.25
CA LYS A 60 1.63 6.48 4.03
C LYS A 60 2.94 6.25 4.80
N VAL A 61 2.88 5.98 6.10
CA VAL A 61 4.04 5.75 6.98
C VAL A 61 4.01 4.36 7.57
N VAL A 62 2.82 3.92 8.01
CA VAL A 62 2.58 2.57 8.52
C VAL A 62 1.34 2.02 7.84
N GLU A 63 1.47 0.83 7.30
CA GLU A 63 0.39 0.09 6.65
C GLU A 63 0.24 -1.28 7.30
N PHE A 64 -0.98 -1.81 7.37
CA PHE A 64 -1.20 -3.15 7.90
C PHE A 64 -2.32 -3.91 7.19
N ALA A 65 -2.26 -5.22 7.25
CA ALA A 65 -3.25 -6.15 6.75
C ALA A 65 -3.52 -7.24 7.81
N PRO A 66 -4.80 -7.73 7.90
CA PRO A 66 -6.01 -7.15 7.32
C PRO A 66 -6.45 -5.86 8.04
N ALA A 67 -7.40 -5.13 7.46
CA ALA A 67 -7.98 -3.90 8.03
C ALA A 67 -8.98 -4.22 9.17
N TRP A 68 -8.50 -4.81 10.24
CA TRP A 68 -9.29 -5.35 11.35
C TRP A 68 -10.22 -4.34 12.06
N SER A 69 -9.95 -3.05 11.91
CA SER A 69 -10.70 -1.97 12.53
C SER A 69 -11.86 -1.45 11.68
N VAL A 70 -12.10 -2.06 10.52
CA VAL A 70 -13.23 -1.78 9.63
C VAL A 70 -14.28 -2.88 9.80
N PRO A 71 -15.59 -2.53 9.85
CA PRO A 71 -16.65 -3.53 9.92
C PRO A 71 -16.56 -4.56 8.79
N GLN A 72 -16.75 -5.83 9.11
CA GLN A 72 -16.59 -6.93 8.14
C GLN A 72 -17.50 -6.77 6.90
N GLU A 73 -18.71 -6.29 7.08
CA GLU A 73 -19.64 -6.01 5.98
C GLU A 73 -19.08 -4.96 5.01
N THR A 74 -18.46 -3.91 5.55
CA THR A 74 -17.78 -2.88 4.73
C THR A 74 -16.58 -3.47 3.99
N VAL A 75 -15.77 -4.28 4.65
CA VAL A 75 -14.61 -4.96 4.03
C VAL A 75 -15.06 -5.84 2.86
N GLU A 76 -16.10 -6.63 3.04
CA GLU A 76 -16.66 -7.50 1.98
C GLU A 76 -17.19 -6.67 0.80
N ALA A 77 -17.85 -5.56 1.08
CA ALA A 77 -18.31 -4.64 0.04
C ALA A 77 -17.16 -4.01 -0.75
N LEU A 78 -16.11 -3.55 -0.05
CA LEU A 78 -14.88 -3.01 -0.68
C LEU A 78 -14.21 -4.03 -1.60
N ARG A 79 -14.01 -5.26 -1.13
CA ARG A 79 -13.41 -6.35 -1.92
C ARG A 79 -14.22 -6.66 -3.17
N ARG A 80 -15.54 -6.79 -3.03
CA ARG A 80 -16.47 -7.03 -4.15
C ARG A 80 -16.41 -5.92 -5.18
N ASP A 81 -16.46 -4.66 -4.75
CA ASP A 81 -16.50 -3.52 -5.65
C ASP A 81 -15.13 -3.27 -6.31
N ALA A 82 -14.02 -3.55 -5.63
CA ALA A 82 -12.68 -3.51 -6.21
C ALA A 82 -12.52 -4.52 -7.35
N VAL A 83 -13.00 -5.76 -7.17
CA VAL A 83 -13.02 -6.78 -8.24
C VAL A 83 -13.92 -6.35 -9.39
N LYS A 84 -15.09 -5.76 -9.10
CA LYS A 84 -16.01 -5.24 -10.12
C LYS A 84 -15.37 -4.12 -10.96
N ILE A 85 -14.69 -3.18 -10.31
CA ILE A 85 -13.94 -2.10 -10.98
C ILE A 85 -12.88 -2.69 -11.89
N ALA A 86 -12.02 -3.58 -11.38
CA ALA A 86 -10.97 -4.19 -12.18
C ALA A 86 -11.51 -4.97 -13.38
N ARG A 87 -12.58 -5.73 -13.22
CA ARG A 87 -13.25 -6.45 -14.32
C ARG A 87 -13.84 -5.52 -15.37
N SER A 88 -14.42 -4.38 -14.96
CA SER A 88 -15.08 -3.45 -15.87
C SER A 88 -14.12 -2.81 -16.89
N VAL A 89 -12.83 -2.75 -16.57
CA VAL A 89 -11.79 -2.20 -17.44
C VAL A 89 -10.88 -3.27 -18.06
N GLY A 90 -11.20 -4.56 -17.89
CA GLY A 90 -10.37 -5.66 -18.38
C GLY A 90 -8.95 -5.64 -17.78
N TYR A 91 -8.84 -5.34 -16.49
CA TYR A 91 -7.54 -5.16 -15.84
C TYR A 91 -6.70 -6.44 -15.84
N VAL A 92 -5.40 -6.30 -16.06
CA VAL A 92 -4.41 -7.39 -16.04
C VAL A 92 -3.21 -6.99 -15.17
N SER A 93 -2.63 -7.95 -14.45
CA SER A 93 -1.50 -7.81 -13.54
C SER A 93 -1.91 -7.39 -12.12
N ALA A 94 -0.94 -6.92 -11.32
CA ALA A 94 -1.18 -6.43 -9.96
C ALA A 94 -1.64 -4.97 -9.98
N GLY A 95 -2.70 -4.67 -9.26
CA GLY A 95 -3.22 -3.32 -9.09
C GLY A 95 -3.87 -3.17 -7.72
N THR A 96 -4.14 -1.94 -7.34
CA THR A 96 -4.74 -1.62 -6.05
C THR A 96 -5.87 -0.62 -6.23
N VAL A 97 -7.02 -0.92 -5.67
CA VAL A 97 -8.19 -0.02 -5.64
C VAL A 97 -8.26 0.63 -4.27
N GLU A 98 -8.22 1.96 -4.23
CA GLU A 98 -8.19 2.75 -3.01
C GLU A 98 -9.56 3.37 -2.69
N PHE A 99 -9.90 3.35 -1.40
CA PHE A 99 -11.15 3.87 -0.87
C PHE A 99 -10.93 4.69 0.39
N LEU A 100 -11.80 5.68 0.61
CA LEU A 100 -11.99 6.29 1.92
C LEU A 100 -13.20 5.69 2.60
N VAL A 101 -13.05 5.31 3.86
CA VAL A 101 -14.14 4.76 4.69
C VAL A 101 -14.44 5.76 5.80
N ASP A 102 -15.68 6.22 5.89
CA ASP A 102 -16.11 7.12 6.93
C ASP A 102 -16.40 6.38 8.26
N LYS A 103 -16.63 7.14 9.33
CA LYS A 103 -16.91 6.61 10.68
C LYS A 103 -18.19 5.78 10.80
N ASN A 104 -19.08 5.87 9.82
CA ASN A 104 -20.35 5.12 9.79
C ASN A 104 -20.26 3.87 8.92
N GLY A 105 -19.07 3.57 8.33
CA GLY A 105 -18.86 2.44 7.42
C GLY A 105 -19.23 2.74 5.96
N GLY A 106 -19.65 3.97 5.65
CA GLY A 106 -19.81 4.43 4.27
C GLY A 106 -18.44 4.52 3.59
N TYR A 107 -18.34 4.07 2.33
CA TYR A 107 -17.07 4.09 1.61
C TYR A 107 -17.18 4.76 0.25
N TYR A 108 -16.07 5.31 -0.20
CA TYR A 108 -15.98 6.11 -1.42
C TYR A 108 -14.71 5.70 -2.18
N PHE A 109 -14.87 5.40 -3.47
CA PHE A 109 -13.74 5.15 -4.37
C PHE A 109 -12.90 6.41 -4.54
N ILE A 110 -11.58 6.28 -4.50
CA ILE A 110 -10.64 7.36 -4.79
C ILE A 110 -10.02 7.15 -6.17
N GLU A 111 -9.23 6.07 -6.28
CA GLU A 111 -8.45 5.78 -7.47
C GLU A 111 -8.12 4.30 -7.59
N MET A 112 -7.62 3.91 -8.76
CA MET A 112 -6.96 2.62 -8.94
C MET A 112 -5.52 2.86 -9.36
N ASN A 113 -4.58 2.28 -8.62
CA ASN A 113 -3.16 2.29 -8.94
C ASN A 113 -2.82 1.06 -9.80
N PRO A 114 -2.56 1.23 -11.13
CA PRO A 114 -2.30 0.12 -12.05
C PRO A 114 -0.84 -0.36 -11.98
N ARG A 115 -0.35 -0.65 -10.81
CA ARG A 115 1.02 -1.06 -10.52
C ARG A 115 1.11 -1.72 -9.15
N ILE A 116 2.24 -2.36 -8.88
CA ILE A 116 2.59 -2.74 -7.51
C ILE A 116 2.84 -1.50 -6.65
N GLN A 117 2.49 -1.57 -5.37
CA GLN A 117 2.70 -0.50 -4.41
C GLN A 117 3.75 -0.86 -3.36
N VAL A 118 4.28 0.14 -2.64
CA VAL A 118 5.30 -0.04 -1.61
C VAL A 118 4.83 -1.00 -0.52
N GLU A 119 3.56 -0.92 -0.15
CA GLU A 119 2.89 -1.66 0.93
C GLU A 119 2.40 -3.07 0.56
N HIS A 120 2.69 -3.57 -0.65
CA HIS A 120 2.30 -4.93 -1.07
C HIS A 120 2.79 -6.01 -0.12
N THR A 121 3.88 -5.77 0.58
CA THR A 121 4.53 -6.76 1.46
C THR A 121 3.63 -7.23 2.60
N VAL A 122 2.74 -6.38 3.15
CA VAL A 122 1.81 -6.83 4.19
C VAL A 122 0.80 -7.83 3.64
N THR A 123 0.34 -7.64 2.40
CA THR A 123 -0.54 -8.60 1.72
C THR A 123 0.16 -9.92 1.47
N GLU A 124 1.40 -9.90 0.97
CA GLU A 124 2.19 -11.11 0.75
C GLU A 124 2.44 -11.88 2.05
N MET A 125 2.72 -11.18 3.14
CA MET A 125 2.96 -11.81 4.45
C MET A 125 1.73 -12.48 5.05
N VAL A 126 0.53 -11.97 4.81
CA VAL A 126 -0.71 -12.58 5.35
C VAL A 126 -1.35 -13.59 4.40
N THR A 127 -1.04 -13.53 3.09
CA THR A 127 -1.66 -14.45 2.11
C THR A 127 -0.73 -15.55 1.64
N GLY A 128 0.59 -15.35 1.77
CA GLY A 128 1.59 -16.25 1.18
C GLY A 128 1.70 -16.14 -0.35
N VAL A 129 0.98 -15.21 -0.98
CA VAL A 129 1.03 -15.01 -2.45
C VAL A 129 2.15 -14.05 -2.80
N ASP A 130 3.13 -14.51 -3.59
CA ASP A 130 4.20 -13.69 -4.15
C ASP A 130 3.65 -12.88 -5.34
N ILE A 131 3.30 -11.61 -5.08
CA ILE A 131 2.66 -10.74 -6.06
C ILE A 131 3.61 -10.40 -7.21
N VAL A 132 4.87 -10.18 -6.93
CA VAL A 132 5.89 -9.84 -7.94
C VAL A 132 6.14 -11.03 -8.87
N ARG A 133 6.28 -12.23 -8.34
CA ARG A 133 6.34 -13.46 -9.14
C ARG A 133 5.07 -13.62 -9.97
N GLY A 134 3.90 -13.38 -9.37
CA GLY A 134 2.62 -13.38 -10.06
C GLY A 134 2.61 -12.45 -11.27
N GLN A 135 3.10 -11.23 -11.13
CA GLN A 135 3.21 -10.27 -12.24
C GLN A 135 4.08 -10.81 -13.38
N ILE A 136 5.23 -11.41 -13.07
CA ILE A 136 6.14 -11.98 -14.07
C ILE A 136 5.47 -13.12 -14.83
N LEU A 137 4.82 -14.03 -14.12
CA LEU A 137 4.14 -15.18 -14.71
C LEU A 137 2.94 -14.76 -15.57
N ILE A 138 2.14 -13.80 -15.08
CA ILE A 138 1.02 -13.24 -15.84
C ILE A 138 1.52 -12.55 -17.13
N ALA A 139 2.61 -11.79 -17.05
CA ALA A 139 3.23 -11.16 -18.21
C ALA A 139 3.73 -12.19 -19.23
N ALA A 140 4.18 -13.36 -18.75
CA ALA A 140 4.55 -14.50 -19.59
C ALA A 140 3.35 -15.28 -20.15
N GLY A 141 2.10 -14.87 -19.84
CA GLY A 141 0.87 -15.48 -20.35
C GLY A 141 0.29 -16.60 -19.51
N TYR A 142 0.83 -16.86 -18.33
CA TYR A 142 0.30 -17.90 -17.44
C TYR A 142 -0.96 -17.44 -16.69
N PRO A 143 -1.92 -18.37 -16.44
CA PRO A 143 -3.11 -18.06 -15.65
C PRO A 143 -2.78 -17.98 -14.15
N LEU A 144 -3.69 -17.36 -13.38
CA LEU A 144 -3.59 -17.32 -11.91
C LEU A 144 -3.56 -18.71 -11.26
N SER A 145 -4.10 -19.73 -11.94
CA SER A 145 -4.04 -21.14 -11.51
C SER A 145 -2.69 -21.81 -11.73
N HIS A 146 -1.69 -21.11 -12.31
CA HIS A 146 -0.33 -21.64 -12.43
C HIS A 146 0.19 -22.08 -11.04
N PRO A 147 0.84 -23.25 -10.91
CA PRO A 147 1.23 -23.80 -9.60
C PRO A 147 2.05 -22.87 -8.71
N GLU A 148 2.86 -22.00 -9.30
CA GLU A 148 3.66 -21.03 -8.55
C GLU A 148 2.88 -19.78 -8.10
N ILE A 149 1.66 -19.55 -8.60
CA ILE A 149 0.71 -18.53 -8.11
C ILE A 149 -0.31 -19.19 -7.19
N GLY A 150 -0.87 -20.34 -7.62
CA GLY A 150 -1.72 -21.21 -6.82
C GLY A 150 -3.15 -20.72 -6.61
N LEU A 151 -3.66 -19.82 -7.46
CA LEU A 151 -4.99 -19.23 -7.32
C LEU A 151 -5.92 -19.68 -8.46
N SER A 152 -6.67 -20.76 -8.25
CA SER A 152 -7.65 -21.26 -9.20
C SER A 152 -9.02 -20.58 -9.05
N ARG A 153 -9.31 -20.07 -7.87
CA ARG A 153 -10.57 -19.40 -7.51
C ARG A 153 -10.31 -18.40 -6.38
N GLN A 154 -11.28 -17.52 -6.13
CA GLN A 154 -11.17 -16.49 -5.08
C GLN A 154 -10.95 -17.09 -3.68
N GLU A 155 -11.56 -18.22 -3.40
CA GLU A 155 -11.52 -18.92 -2.11
C GLU A 155 -10.14 -19.53 -1.80
N ASP A 156 -9.24 -19.61 -2.77
CA ASP A 156 -7.86 -20.04 -2.55
C ASP A 156 -7.00 -18.95 -1.88
N VAL A 157 -7.50 -17.72 -1.83
CA VAL A 157 -6.87 -16.63 -1.10
C VAL A 157 -7.21 -16.73 0.39
N HIS A 158 -6.24 -17.16 1.17
CA HIS A 158 -6.37 -17.25 2.62
C HIS A 158 -5.59 -16.13 3.29
N VAL A 159 -6.19 -15.49 4.29
CA VAL A 159 -5.52 -14.47 5.12
C VAL A 159 -5.21 -15.09 6.48
N ASP A 160 -3.93 -15.20 6.84
CA ASP A 160 -3.46 -15.74 8.11
C ASP A 160 -2.66 -14.70 8.89
N GLY A 161 -3.09 -14.46 10.13
CA GLY A 161 -2.44 -13.51 11.03
C GLY A 161 -2.58 -12.04 10.60
N TYR A 162 -1.60 -11.24 11.03
CA TYR A 162 -1.56 -9.79 10.83
C TYR A 162 -0.15 -9.37 10.44
N ALA A 163 -0.03 -8.52 9.43
CA ALA A 163 1.24 -7.93 9.04
C ALA A 163 1.19 -6.41 9.17
N ILE A 164 2.31 -5.82 9.60
CA ILE A 164 2.49 -4.37 9.73
C ILE A 164 3.77 -4.02 9.01
N GLN A 165 3.70 -3.06 8.10
CA GLN A 165 4.85 -2.46 7.43
C GLN A 165 5.12 -1.08 7.99
N CYS A 166 6.37 -0.78 8.31
CA CYS A 166 6.86 0.56 8.63
C CYS A 166 7.85 0.99 7.56
N ARG A 167 7.71 2.22 7.07
CA ARG A 167 8.68 2.84 6.16
C ARG A 167 9.75 3.53 6.98
N VAL A 168 11.01 3.14 6.78
CA VAL A 168 12.17 3.82 7.35
C VAL A 168 12.75 4.75 6.30
N THR A 169 12.74 6.04 6.59
CA THR A 169 13.11 7.12 5.66
C THR A 169 14.23 7.98 6.22
N THR A 170 15.01 8.61 5.32
CA THR A 170 16.01 9.61 5.67
C THR A 170 15.37 11.00 5.67
N GLU A 171 14.83 11.38 6.81
CA GLU A 171 14.18 12.68 7.00
C GLU A 171 14.61 13.26 8.36
N ASP A 172 14.77 14.56 8.44
CA ASP A 172 15.12 15.25 9.68
C ASP A 172 13.87 15.71 10.44
N PRO A 173 13.46 15.04 11.54
CA PRO A 173 12.30 15.45 12.32
C PRO A 173 12.44 16.85 12.95
N ALA A 174 13.66 17.29 13.23
CA ALA A 174 13.92 18.61 13.80
C ALA A 174 13.76 19.74 12.77
N ASN A 175 13.92 19.40 11.49
CA ASN A 175 13.76 20.32 10.37
C ASN A 175 12.48 20.01 9.57
N ASN A 176 11.36 19.82 10.30
CA ASN A 176 10.04 19.63 9.70
C ASN A 176 9.98 18.45 8.69
N PHE A 177 10.74 17.37 8.97
CA PHE A 177 10.86 16.18 8.11
C PHE A 177 11.35 16.51 6.70
N ALA A 178 12.22 17.49 6.56
CA ALA A 178 12.90 17.73 5.29
C ALA A 178 13.75 16.50 4.93
N PRO A 179 13.82 16.12 3.63
CA PRO A 179 14.71 15.06 3.20
C PRO A 179 16.14 15.34 3.67
N ASP A 180 16.74 14.37 4.36
CA ASP A 180 18.14 14.42 4.76
C ASP A 180 18.99 13.62 3.78
N ASN A 181 20.20 14.10 3.52
CA ASN A 181 21.12 13.49 2.59
C ASN A 181 22.47 13.25 3.28
N GLY A 182 23.26 12.37 2.70
CA GLY A 182 24.59 12.06 3.23
C GLY A 182 25.01 10.64 2.91
N LYS A 183 26.16 10.26 3.49
CA LYS A 183 26.69 8.91 3.31
C LYS A 183 26.34 8.03 4.50
N ILE A 184 25.76 6.84 4.21
CA ILE A 184 25.50 5.83 5.23
C ILE A 184 26.84 5.31 5.75
N THR A 185 27.14 5.55 7.01
CA THR A 185 28.37 5.08 7.66
C THR A 185 28.20 3.77 8.39
N ALA A 186 26.99 3.47 8.85
CA ALA A 186 26.62 2.21 9.47
C ALA A 186 25.16 1.88 9.16
N TYR A 187 24.89 0.62 8.92
CA TYR A 187 23.54 0.10 8.74
C TYR A 187 23.39 -1.23 9.48
N SER A 188 22.41 -1.35 10.31
CA SER A 188 22.05 -2.59 11.00
C SER A 188 20.55 -2.71 11.06
N SER A 189 20.03 -3.87 10.75
CA SER A 189 18.59 -4.13 10.78
C SER A 189 18.30 -5.42 11.53
N SER A 190 17.20 -5.43 12.27
CA SER A 190 16.75 -6.59 13.03
C SER A 190 15.98 -7.54 12.11
N GLY A 191 16.45 -8.77 12.00
CA GLY A 191 15.76 -9.87 11.32
C GLY A 191 15.10 -10.85 12.30
N GLY A 192 14.63 -11.97 11.76
CA GLY A 192 14.11 -13.10 12.50
C GLY A 192 12.73 -13.56 12.05
N PHE A 193 12.17 -14.55 12.75
CA PHE A 193 10.90 -15.16 12.36
C PHE A 193 9.77 -14.12 12.30
N GLY A 194 9.13 -14.02 11.12
CA GLY A 194 8.05 -13.09 10.87
C GLY A 194 8.50 -11.62 10.71
N VAL A 195 9.78 -11.36 10.42
CA VAL A 195 10.30 -10.05 10.02
C VAL A 195 10.87 -10.16 8.61
N ARG A 196 10.35 -9.34 7.73
CA ARG A 196 10.82 -9.18 6.35
C ARG A 196 11.38 -7.77 6.17
N LEU A 197 12.50 -7.68 5.49
CA LEU A 197 13.17 -6.43 5.17
C LEU A 197 13.26 -6.30 3.65
N ASP A 198 12.67 -5.25 3.11
CA ASP A 198 12.78 -4.91 1.69
C ASP A 198 13.56 -3.61 1.59
N GLY A 199 14.86 -3.73 1.39
CA GLY A 199 15.78 -2.62 1.25
C GLY A 199 15.72 -2.00 -0.14
N GLY A 200 15.91 -0.68 -0.18
CA GLY A 200 16.28 0.05 -1.38
C GLY A 200 17.81 0.15 -1.46
N ASN A 201 18.34 1.36 -1.39
CA ASN A 201 19.79 1.65 -1.44
C ASN A 201 20.38 1.83 -0.04
N ALA A 202 20.10 0.96 0.91
CA ALA A 202 20.45 1.10 2.32
C ALA A 202 21.75 0.39 2.72
N ASP A 203 22.75 0.34 1.85
CA ASP A 203 24.04 -0.28 2.16
C ASP A 203 25.03 0.73 2.75
N VAL A 204 25.97 0.24 3.59
CA VAL A 204 27.07 1.05 4.12
C VAL A 204 27.92 1.58 2.96
N GLY A 205 28.15 2.88 2.93
CA GLY A 205 28.85 3.57 1.88
C GLY A 205 27.96 4.21 0.83
N THR A 206 26.68 3.88 0.78
CA THR A 206 25.72 4.52 -0.14
C THR A 206 25.55 5.99 0.20
N VAL A 207 25.51 6.83 -0.84
CA VAL A 207 25.20 8.26 -0.71
C VAL A 207 23.72 8.47 -1.00
N ILE A 208 22.99 8.94 0.00
CA ILE A 208 21.57 9.31 -0.13
C ILE A 208 21.49 10.65 -0.86
N SER A 209 20.76 10.66 -1.95
CA SER A 209 20.55 11.82 -2.80
C SER A 209 19.29 12.59 -2.37
N PRO A 210 19.30 13.94 -2.37
CA PRO A 210 18.12 14.74 -2.10
C PRO A 210 17.12 14.75 -3.26
N TYR A 211 17.46 14.15 -4.41
CA TYR A 211 16.64 14.18 -5.64
C TYR A 211 15.72 12.96 -5.80
N TYR A 212 15.83 11.97 -4.91
CA TYR A 212 15.05 10.75 -4.95
C TYR A 212 14.31 10.54 -3.63
N ASP A 213 13.40 9.56 -3.62
CA ASP A 213 12.67 9.16 -2.42
C ASP A 213 13.63 8.83 -1.27
N SER A 214 13.29 9.31 -0.08
CA SER A 214 14.04 9.10 1.16
C SER A 214 13.90 7.70 1.75
N LEU A 215 13.15 6.79 1.10
CA LEU A 215 12.91 5.44 1.60
C LEU A 215 14.19 4.60 1.61
N LEU A 216 14.63 4.19 2.81
CA LEU A 216 15.77 3.29 3.00
C LEU A 216 15.35 1.82 2.96
N VAL A 217 14.37 1.48 3.76
CA VAL A 217 13.91 0.10 3.93
C VAL A 217 12.46 0.06 4.38
N LYS A 218 11.74 -0.97 3.95
CA LYS A 218 10.45 -1.36 4.49
C LYS A 218 10.68 -2.49 5.49
N VAL A 219 10.23 -2.29 6.71
CA VAL A 219 10.25 -3.32 7.76
C VAL A 219 8.84 -3.86 7.88
N THR A 220 8.62 -5.10 7.42
CA THR A 220 7.32 -5.78 7.50
C THR A 220 7.37 -6.86 8.55
N SER A 221 6.51 -6.78 9.55
CA SER A 221 6.43 -7.72 10.67
C SER A 221 5.11 -8.45 10.68
N TRP A 222 5.15 -9.79 10.73
CA TRP A 222 3.97 -10.65 10.79
C TRP A 222 3.87 -11.40 12.11
N ASP A 223 2.66 -11.56 12.63
CA ASP A 223 2.36 -12.48 13.72
C ASP A 223 0.88 -12.91 13.70
N ARG A 224 0.53 -13.92 14.51
CA ARG A 224 -0.84 -14.47 14.58
C ARG A 224 -1.87 -13.50 15.15
N THR A 225 -1.45 -12.53 15.94
CA THR A 225 -2.33 -11.51 16.50
C THR A 225 -1.78 -10.11 16.21
N PHE A 226 -2.68 -9.14 16.03
CA PHE A 226 -2.28 -7.76 15.77
C PHE A 226 -1.34 -7.20 16.85
N ALA A 227 -1.67 -7.44 18.13
CA ALA A 227 -0.84 -6.99 19.25
C ALA A 227 0.57 -7.62 19.24
N ALA A 228 0.71 -8.88 18.80
CA ALA A 228 2.01 -9.51 18.68
C ALA A 228 2.79 -8.96 17.46
N ALA A 229 2.12 -8.70 16.34
CA ALA A 229 2.72 -8.03 15.18
C ALA A 229 3.22 -6.62 15.54
N CYS A 230 2.45 -5.83 16.31
CA CYS A 230 2.89 -4.52 16.82
C CYS A 230 4.18 -4.61 17.67
N ARG A 231 4.22 -5.54 18.65
CA ARG A 231 5.43 -5.73 19.47
C ARG A 231 6.64 -6.16 18.65
N LYS A 232 6.41 -7.02 17.66
CA LYS A 232 7.47 -7.48 16.75
C LYS A 232 7.97 -6.33 15.87
N SER A 233 7.05 -5.51 15.33
CA SER A 233 7.39 -4.32 14.55
C SER A 233 8.20 -3.33 15.38
N ALA A 234 7.77 -3.00 16.60
CA ALA A 234 8.51 -2.13 17.49
C ALA A 234 9.94 -2.64 17.77
N ARG A 235 10.12 -3.95 17.96
CA ARG A 235 11.45 -4.55 18.13
C ARG A 235 12.29 -4.48 16.85
N ALA A 236 11.65 -4.62 15.69
CA ALA A 236 12.37 -4.68 14.41
C ALA A 236 12.87 -3.31 13.93
N ILE A 237 12.24 -2.22 14.40
CA ILE A 237 12.63 -0.83 14.05
C ILE A 237 13.52 -0.15 15.10
N ASN A 238 13.70 -0.76 16.29
CA ASN A 238 14.65 -0.32 17.32
C ASN A 238 16.01 -0.97 17.17
#